data_a7eb06cc54011f22029f690383caf35d
#
_entry.id   a7eb06cc54011f22029f690383caf35d
#
_cell.length_a   1.000
_cell.length_b   1.000
_cell.length_c   1.000
_cell.angle_alpha   90.00
_cell.angle_beta   90.00
_cell.angle_gamma   90.00
#
_symmetry.space_group_name_H-M   'P 1'
#
loop_
_entity.id
_entity.type
_entity.pdbx_description
1 polymer ?
#
loop_
_entity_poly.entity_id
_entity_poly.type
_entity_poly.pdbx_seq_one_letter_code
_entity_poly.pdbx_strand_id
1 'polypeptide(L)'
;LVAPATLNVKGRLDIGDDFFCGPGFYFSSNEYSVVEIGSAVMFGPSVKLISGNHVIGSTETHMRYIDQDDPGTKKIVIENGVWVGSGVKILSGAYISEGAVIGAGAVVTSYVPPYCIATGLPAKKIRRRFSDMDLAEILRSTGSCYTFEDVLSKYDQFFE
;
A
#
# COMPACT_ATOMS: atom_id res chain seq x y z
N LEU A 1 -8.24 15.98 -1.95
CA LEU A 1 -7.57 16.09 -0.65
C LEU A 1 -8.47 16.82 0.34
N VAL A 2 -8.82 16.15 1.43
CA VAL A 2 -9.50 16.80 2.57
C VAL A 2 -8.40 17.23 3.56
N ALA A 3 -8.19 18.52 3.70
CA ALA A 3 -7.17 19.07 4.59
C ALA A 3 -7.48 18.77 6.08
N PRO A 4 -6.47 18.69 6.99
CA PRO A 4 -5.05 18.86 6.71
C PRO A 4 -4.35 17.57 6.25
N ALA A 5 -3.39 17.72 5.35
CA ALA A 5 -2.46 16.67 4.94
C ALA A 5 -1.02 17.19 5.07
N THR A 6 -0.08 16.31 5.42
CA THR A 6 1.35 16.64 5.47
C THR A 6 2.09 15.83 4.42
N LEU A 7 2.73 16.50 3.49
CA LEU A 7 3.47 15.89 2.38
C LEU A 7 4.94 16.33 2.43
N ASN A 8 5.83 15.37 2.64
CA ASN A 8 7.27 15.54 2.52
C ASN A 8 7.77 14.63 1.39
N VAL A 9 7.76 15.17 0.18
CA VAL A 9 8.09 14.43 -1.06
C VAL A 9 9.51 14.77 -1.48
N LYS A 10 10.40 13.79 -1.44
CA LYS A 10 11.76 13.89 -1.98
C LYS A 10 11.98 12.97 -3.19
N GLY A 11 11.31 11.85 -3.24
CA GLY A 11 11.38 10.88 -4.35
C GLY A 11 10.24 11.08 -5.35
N ARG A 12 9.89 10.01 -6.07
CA ARG A 12 8.81 9.99 -7.05
C ARG A 12 7.50 9.54 -6.41
N LEU A 13 6.43 10.30 -6.65
CA LEU A 13 5.06 9.99 -6.26
C LEU A 13 4.14 10.14 -7.48
N ASP A 14 3.58 9.03 -7.93
CA ASP A 14 2.56 9.00 -8.98
C ASP A 14 1.20 8.65 -8.36
N ILE A 15 0.17 9.39 -8.71
CA ILE A 15 -1.20 9.16 -8.23
C ILE A 15 -2.13 9.17 -9.43
N GLY A 16 -2.95 8.11 -9.55
CA GLY A 16 -3.99 7.99 -10.57
C GLY A 16 -5.20 8.88 -10.30
N ASP A 17 -6.24 8.69 -11.11
CA ASP A 17 -7.46 9.46 -11.05
C ASP A 17 -8.35 9.05 -9.86
N ASP A 18 -9.23 9.98 -9.43
CA ASP A 18 -10.22 9.76 -8.36
C ASP A 18 -9.62 9.28 -7.02
N PHE A 19 -8.41 9.73 -6.71
CA PHE A 19 -7.80 9.47 -5.40
C PHE A 19 -8.46 10.34 -4.32
N PHE A 20 -8.88 9.68 -3.24
CA PHE A 20 -9.42 10.32 -2.05
C PHE A 20 -8.58 10.02 -0.82
N CYS A 21 -8.29 11.01 0.02
CA CYS A 21 -7.75 10.78 1.35
C CYS A 21 -8.46 11.64 2.39
N GLY A 22 -8.76 11.01 3.54
CA GLY A 22 -9.32 11.66 4.71
C GLY A 22 -8.32 12.61 5.41
N PRO A 23 -8.78 13.38 6.41
CA PRO A 23 -7.94 14.31 7.14
C PRO A 23 -6.79 13.60 7.88
N GLY A 24 -5.67 14.32 8.04
CA GLY A 24 -4.50 13.78 8.73
C GLY A 24 -3.67 12.80 7.91
N PHE A 25 -3.85 12.75 6.59
CA PHE A 25 -2.95 11.99 5.72
C PHE A 25 -1.52 12.51 5.86
N TYR A 26 -0.59 11.59 6.09
CA TYR A 26 0.84 11.86 6.19
C TYR A 26 1.61 11.07 5.15
N PHE A 27 2.42 11.74 4.37
CA PHE A 27 3.36 11.12 3.44
C PHE A 27 4.78 11.62 3.70
N SER A 28 5.72 10.68 3.82
CA SER A 28 7.15 10.97 3.90
C SER A 28 7.92 10.02 3.00
N SER A 29 8.86 10.56 2.26
CA SER A 29 9.73 9.81 1.35
C SER A 29 11.17 10.30 1.43
N ASN A 30 12.11 9.49 0.95
CA ASN A 30 13.49 9.86 0.67
C ASN A 30 13.73 9.99 -0.84
N GLU A 31 14.94 10.35 -1.26
CA GLU A 31 15.28 10.54 -2.68
C GLU A 31 15.20 9.27 -3.53
N TYR A 32 15.34 8.08 -2.92
CA TYR A 32 15.24 6.78 -3.60
C TYR A 32 13.82 6.23 -3.62
N SER A 33 12.87 6.92 -3.00
CA SER A 33 11.49 6.46 -2.91
C SER A 33 10.79 6.52 -4.25
N VAL A 34 10.09 5.43 -4.58
CA VAL A 34 9.12 5.37 -5.67
C VAL A 34 7.81 4.89 -5.08
N VAL A 35 6.76 5.70 -5.21
CA VAL A 35 5.42 5.40 -4.73
C VAL A 35 4.43 5.56 -5.87
N GLU A 36 3.70 4.51 -6.16
CA GLU A 36 2.65 4.49 -7.18
C GLU A 36 1.31 4.18 -6.52
N ILE A 37 0.35 5.06 -6.74
CA ILE A 37 -1.03 4.91 -6.27
C ILE A 37 -1.91 4.92 -7.52
N GLY A 38 -2.69 3.86 -7.70
CA GLY A 38 -3.62 3.72 -8.81
C GLY A 38 -4.84 4.63 -8.71
N SER A 39 -5.79 4.42 -9.60
CA SER A 39 -7.05 5.15 -9.66
C SER A 39 -8.11 4.60 -8.70
N ALA A 40 -9.08 5.44 -8.33
CA ALA A 40 -10.19 5.10 -7.43
C ALA A 40 -9.73 4.56 -6.05
N VAL A 41 -8.58 5.02 -5.55
CA VAL A 41 -8.03 4.63 -4.25
C VAL A 41 -8.58 5.53 -3.16
N MET A 42 -9.02 4.94 -2.05
CA MET A 42 -9.56 5.67 -0.90
C MET A 42 -8.73 5.44 0.35
N PHE A 43 -8.26 6.51 0.98
CA PHE A 43 -7.63 6.49 2.29
C PHE A 43 -8.54 7.09 3.36
N GLY A 44 -8.76 6.34 4.43
CA GLY A 44 -9.42 6.84 5.63
C GLY A 44 -8.58 7.91 6.36
N PRO A 45 -9.12 8.51 7.43
CA PRO A 45 -8.39 9.48 8.24
C PRO A 45 -7.08 8.93 8.81
N SER A 46 -6.07 9.80 8.92
CA SER A 46 -4.79 9.52 9.58
C SER A 46 -3.99 8.36 8.98
N VAL A 47 -4.19 8.05 7.71
CA VAL A 47 -3.33 7.10 6.98
C VAL A 47 -1.93 7.70 6.87
N LYS A 48 -0.91 6.87 7.12
CA LYS A 48 0.50 7.23 6.97
C LYS A 48 1.15 6.37 5.89
N LEU A 49 1.75 7.02 4.92
CA LEU A 49 2.56 6.40 3.88
C LEU A 49 4.00 6.84 4.10
N ILE A 50 4.85 5.88 4.45
CA ILE A 50 6.23 6.13 4.84
C ILE A 50 7.13 5.31 3.92
N SER A 51 7.67 5.99 2.92
CA SER A 51 8.61 5.43 1.96
C SER A 51 9.97 6.07 2.18
N GLY A 52 10.93 5.26 2.53
CA GLY A 52 12.29 5.71 2.82
C GLY A 52 12.78 5.11 4.13
N ASN A 53 14.04 4.73 4.12
CA ASN A 53 14.73 4.16 5.25
C ASN A 53 16.07 4.86 5.45
N HIS A 54 16.62 4.79 6.65
CA HIS A 54 18.02 5.09 6.91
C HIS A 54 18.88 3.88 6.58
N VAL A 55 20.14 4.11 6.24
CA VAL A 55 21.15 3.06 6.11
C VAL A 55 21.41 2.43 7.49
N ILE A 56 20.98 1.18 7.66
CA ILE A 56 21.05 0.48 8.96
C ILE A 56 22.23 -0.52 9.05
N GLY A 57 22.86 -0.84 7.93
CA GLY A 57 23.92 -1.86 7.83
C GLY A 57 25.34 -1.34 7.91
N SER A 58 25.58 -0.06 8.24
CA SER A 58 26.93 0.47 8.39
C SER A 58 27.61 -0.07 9.64
N THR A 59 28.88 -0.45 9.49
CA THR A 59 29.77 -0.84 10.59
C THR A 59 30.80 0.24 10.95
N GLU A 60 30.78 1.36 10.23
CA GLU A 60 31.77 2.43 10.36
C GLU A 60 31.34 3.49 11.38
N THR A 61 30.05 3.76 11.47
CA THR A 61 29.50 4.80 12.36
C THR A 61 28.07 4.50 12.75
N HIS A 62 27.55 5.26 13.73
CA HIS A 62 26.13 5.18 14.10
C HIS A 62 25.23 5.73 13.00
N MET A 63 24.08 5.11 12.79
CA MET A 63 23.07 5.50 11.77
C MET A 63 22.76 7.00 11.78
N ARG A 64 22.78 7.65 12.95
CA ARG A 64 22.48 9.09 13.10
C ARG A 64 23.46 10.00 12.35
N TYR A 65 24.69 9.53 12.13
CA TYR A 65 25.76 10.30 11.49
C TYR A 65 25.94 9.95 10.01
N ILE A 66 25.10 9.08 9.46
CA ILE A 66 25.09 8.77 8.04
C ILE A 66 24.18 9.81 7.35
N ASP A 67 24.79 10.69 6.58
CA ASP A 67 24.10 11.78 5.88
C ASP A 67 23.64 11.35 4.47
N GLN A 68 23.08 10.15 4.38
CA GLN A 68 22.47 9.66 3.14
C GLN A 68 21.29 8.74 3.45
N ASP A 69 20.32 8.79 2.57
CA ASP A 69 19.18 7.89 2.59
C ASP A 69 19.61 6.48 2.10
N ASP A 70 18.85 5.45 2.50
CA ASP A 70 19.13 4.08 2.07
C ASP A 70 18.76 3.89 0.57
N PRO A 71 19.74 3.64 -0.30
CA PRO A 71 19.48 3.36 -1.72
C PRO A 71 18.72 2.03 -1.93
N GLY A 72 18.67 1.16 -0.93
CA GLY A 72 17.87 -0.06 -0.91
C GLY A 72 16.39 0.16 -0.57
N THR A 73 15.93 1.41 -0.47
CA THR A 73 14.52 1.75 -0.26
C THR A 73 13.63 1.09 -1.32
N LYS A 74 12.71 0.26 -0.89
CA LYS A 74 11.83 -0.48 -1.80
C LYS A 74 10.62 0.35 -2.21
N LYS A 75 10.18 0.16 -3.46
CA LYS A 75 8.97 0.77 -4.01
C LYS A 75 7.72 0.42 -3.17
N ILE A 76 6.78 1.36 -3.08
CA ILE A 76 5.42 1.12 -2.62
C ILE A 76 4.50 1.15 -3.84
N VAL A 77 3.64 0.14 -3.95
CA VAL A 77 2.61 0.07 -4.99
C VAL A 77 1.25 -0.12 -4.33
N ILE A 78 0.29 0.68 -4.75
CA ILE A 78 -1.12 0.56 -4.37
C ILE A 78 -1.92 0.59 -5.68
N GLU A 79 -2.49 -0.54 -6.06
CA GLU A 79 -3.22 -0.66 -7.32
C GLU A 79 -4.62 -0.02 -7.24
N ASN A 80 -5.39 -0.14 -8.34
CA ASN A 80 -6.70 0.50 -8.47
C ASN A 80 -7.72 0.00 -7.43
N GLY A 81 -8.66 0.85 -7.05
CA GLY A 81 -9.82 0.48 -6.25
C GLY A 81 -9.51 0.01 -4.82
N VAL A 82 -8.31 0.28 -4.31
CA VAL A 82 -7.90 -0.09 -2.95
C VAL A 82 -8.58 0.83 -1.93
N TRP A 83 -9.09 0.23 -0.86
CA TRP A 83 -9.55 0.96 0.32
C TRP A 83 -8.62 0.74 1.52
N VAL A 84 -8.07 1.82 2.05
CA VAL A 84 -7.19 1.83 3.22
C VAL A 84 -7.94 2.43 4.41
N GLY A 85 -8.14 1.64 5.45
CA GLY A 85 -8.83 2.06 6.68
C GLY A 85 -8.07 3.13 7.46
N SER A 86 -8.76 3.74 8.43
CA SER A 86 -8.21 4.81 9.26
C SER A 86 -6.96 4.37 10.04
N GLY A 87 -5.96 5.25 10.14
CA GLY A 87 -4.76 5.04 10.95
C GLY A 87 -3.80 3.96 10.44
N VAL A 88 -4.02 3.42 9.25
CA VAL A 88 -3.11 2.46 8.60
C VAL A 88 -1.76 3.10 8.33
N LYS A 89 -0.69 2.31 8.51
CA LYS A 89 0.67 2.65 8.09
C LYS A 89 1.10 1.76 6.92
N ILE A 90 1.52 2.38 5.83
CA ILE A 90 2.04 1.69 4.65
C ILE A 90 3.52 2.02 4.56
N LEU A 91 4.37 0.99 4.60
CA LEU A 91 5.81 1.14 4.68
C LEU A 91 6.50 0.71 3.38
N SER A 92 7.77 1.09 3.23
CA SER A 92 8.63 0.70 2.12
C SER A 92 8.55 -0.80 1.83
N GLY A 93 8.34 -1.16 0.58
CA GLY A 93 8.17 -2.55 0.12
C GLY A 93 6.74 -3.08 0.17
N ALA A 94 5.77 -2.30 0.62
CA ALA A 94 4.37 -2.70 0.54
C ALA A 94 3.88 -2.73 -0.92
N TYR A 95 3.16 -3.79 -1.26
CA TYR A 95 2.45 -3.93 -2.52
C TYR A 95 1.01 -4.33 -2.24
N ILE A 96 0.06 -3.46 -2.51
CA ILE A 96 -1.36 -3.65 -2.24
C ILE A 96 -2.08 -3.77 -3.58
N SER A 97 -2.53 -4.99 -3.89
CA SER A 97 -3.13 -5.29 -5.19
C SER A 97 -4.56 -4.76 -5.30
N GLU A 98 -5.05 -4.72 -6.53
CA GLU A 98 -6.33 -4.19 -6.96
C GLU A 98 -7.49 -4.66 -6.07
N GLY A 99 -8.35 -3.72 -5.73
CA GLY A 99 -9.56 -3.99 -4.97
C GLY A 99 -9.34 -4.51 -3.55
N ALA A 100 -8.12 -4.51 -3.02
CA ALA A 100 -7.86 -4.91 -1.65
C ALA A 100 -8.40 -3.89 -0.64
N VAL A 101 -8.70 -4.37 0.56
CA VAL A 101 -9.11 -3.56 1.71
C VAL A 101 -8.11 -3.75 2.84
N ILE A 102 -7.58 -2.66 3.38
CA ILE A 102 -6.71 -2.67 4.53
C ILE A 102 -7.50 -2.22 5.75
N GLY A 103 -7.64 -3.09 6.75
CA GLY A 103 -8.37 -2.79 7.97
C GLY A 103 -7.71 -1.71 8.80
N ALA A 104 -8.53 -0.93 9.52
CA ALA A 104 -8.07 0.21 10.32
C ALA A 104 -6.95 -0.17 11.30
N GLY A 105 -5.96 0.71 11.44
CA GLY A 105 -4.81 0.53 12.33
C GLY A 105 -3.77 -0.50 11.88
N ALA A 106 -3.95 -1.16 10.74
CA ALA A 106 -2.99 -2.15 10.24
C ALA A 106 -1.64 -1.51 9.85
N VAL A 107 -0.59 -2.33 9.81
CA VAL A 107 0.73 -1.96 9.29
C VAL A 107 1.08 -2.85 8.12
N VAL A 108 1.11 -2.28 6.91
CA VAL A 108 1.43 -3.00 5.67
C VAL A 108 2.91 -2.86 5.36
N THR A 109 3.60 -4.00 5.27
CA THR A 109 5.05 -4.09 5.03
C THR A 109 5.42 -4.99 3.86
N SER A 110 4.43 -5.64 3.24
CA SER A 110 4.62 -6.67 2.22
C SER A 110 3.43 -6.75 1.27
N TYR A 111 3.41 -7.79 0.46
CA TYR A 111 2.37 -8.04 -0.53
C TYR A 111 1.01 -8.34 0.11
N VAL A 112 -0.05 -7.74 -0.44
CA VAL A 112 -1.46 -8.02 -0.16
C VAL A 112 -2.14 -8.43 -1.45
N PRO A 113 -2.77 -9.62 -1.53
CA PRO A 113 -3.39 -10.14 -2.74
C PRO A 113 -4.58 -9.27 -3.21
N PRO A 114 -4.95 -9.36 -4.49
CA PRO A 114 -6.10 -8.63 -5.02
C PRO A 114 -7.41 -9.10 -4.36
N TYR A 115 -8.34 -8.17 -4.23
CA TYR A 115 -9.70 -8.45 -3.70
C TYR A 115 -9.72 -9.19 -2.36
N CYS A 116 -8.75 -8.89 -1.50
CA CYS A 116 -8.66 -9.42 -0.14
C CYS A 116 -8.87 -8.34 0.91
N ILE A 117 -9.14 -8.76 2.13
CA ILE A 117 -9.12 -7.90 3.32
C ILE A 117 -7.91 -8.29 4.16
N ALA A 118 -6.99 -7.37 4.38
CA ALA A 118 -5.80 -7.58 5.20
C ALA A 118 -5.88 -6.75 6.48
N THR A 119 -5.56 -7.37 7.62
CA THR A 119 -5.62 -6.72 8.95
C THR A 119 -4.43 -7.09 9.82
N GLY A 120 -4.15 -6.29 10.82
CA GLY A 120 -3.17 -6.59 11.88
C GLY A 120 -1.85 -5.84 11.78
N LEU A 121 -0.95 -6.13 12.73
CA LEU A 121 0.40 -5.58 12.87
C LEU A 121 1.40 -6.74 12.98
N PRO A 122 2.11 -7.10 11.89
CA PRO A 122 1.91 -6.64 10.52
C PRO A 122 0.60 -7.17 9.92
N ALA A 123 0.18 -6.63 8.77
CA ALA A 123 -1.06 -6.99 8.06
C ALA A 123 -0.93 -8.39 7.40
N LYS A 124 -1.01 -9.43 8.22
CA LYS A 124 -0.88 -10.84 7.82
C LYS A 124 -2.17 -11.66 7.96
N LYS A 125 -3.19 -11.12 8.66
CA LYS A 125 -4.51 -11.76 8.70
C LYS A 125 -5.25 -11.37 7.44
N ILE A 126 -5.26 -12.28 6.47
CA ILE A 126 -5.81 -12.03 5.13
C ILE A 126 -7.01 -12.95 4.92
N ARG A 127 -8.08 -12.42 4.34
CA ARG A 127 -9.25 -13.19 3.90
C ARG A 127 -9.79 -12.67 2.57
N ARG A 128 -10.46 -13.51 1.82
CA ARG A 128 -11.13 -13.13 0.58
C ARG A 128 -12.28 -12.15 0.85
N ARG A 129 -12.50 -11.20 -0.06
CA ARG A 129 -13.67 -10.28 -0.02
C ARG A 129 -14.92 -10.94 -0.56
N PHE A 130 -14.77 -11.75 -1.58
CA PHE A 130 -15.84 -12.22 -2.45
C PHE A 130 -15.87 -13.75 -2.53
N SER A 131 -17.05 -14.31 -2.77
CA SER A 131 -17.23 -15.65 -3.33
C SER A 131 -16.65 -15.70 -4.75
N ASP A 132 -16.50 -16.90 -5.31
CA ASP A 132 -16.00 -17.03 -6.69
C ASP A 132 -16.95 -16.36 -7.71
N MET A 133 -18.26 -16.47 -7.51
CA MET A 133 -19.27 -15.82 -8.37
C MET A 133 -19.15 -14.29 -8.32
N ASP A 134 -19.09 -13.72 -7.10
CA ASP A 134 -18.98 -12.28 -6.91
C ASP A 134 -17.64 -11.75 -7.42
N LEU A 135 -16.55 -12.55 -7.27
CA LEU A 135 -15.25 -12.20 -7.81
C LEU A 135 -15.28 -12.10 -9.34
N ALA A 136 -15.85 -13.09 -10.02
CA ALA A 136 -16.00 -13.06 -11.47
C ALA A 136 -16.78 -11.83 -11.95
N GLU A 137 -17.86 -11.48 -11.23
CA GLU A 137 -18.68 -10.31 -11.55
C GLU A 137 -17.91 -8.98 -11.33
N ILE A 138 -17.21 -8.81 -10.21
CA ILE A 138 -16.49 -7.55 -9.94
C ILE A 138 -15.33 -7.36 -10.94
N LEU A 139 -14.62 -8.40 -11.30
CA LEU A 139 -13.54 -8.33 -12.30
C LEU A 139 -14.08 -7.83 -13.65
N ARG A 140 -15.24 -8.37 -14.07
CA ARG A 140 -15.90 -7.96 -15.32
C ARG A 140 -16.43 -6.53 -15.27
N SER A 141 -17.09 -6.15 -14.18
CA SER A 141 -17.78 -4.86 -14.05
C SER A 141 -16.81 -3.68 -13.86
N THR A 142 -15.67 -3.89 -13.26
CA THR A 142 -14.63 -2.86 -13.06
C THR A 142 -13.62 -2.76 -14.19
N GLY A 143 -13.64 -3.72 -15.14
CA GLY A 143 -12.60 -3.80 -16.16
C GLY A 143 -11.22 -4.07 -15.56
N SER A 144 -11.17 -4.96 -14.56
CA SER A 144 -9.94 -5.35 -13.88
C SER A 144 -8.84 -5.77 -14.85
N CYS A 145 -7.60 -5.49 -14.51
CA CYS A 145 -6.43 -6.01 -15.23
C CYS A 145 -6.14 -7.49 -14.91
N TYR A 146 -6.78 -8.06 -13.88
CA TYR A 146 -6.67 -9.47 -13.51
C TYR A 146 -7.76 -10.31 -14.15
N THR A 147 -7.41 -11.52 -14.60
CA THR A 147 -8.38 -12.57 -14.88
C THR A 147 -8.78 -13.27 -13.58
N PHE A 148 -9.85 -14.06 -13.63
CA PHE A 148 -10.30 -14.87 -12.49
C PHE A 148 -9.20 -15.86 -12.04
N GLU A 149 -8.56 -16.52 -13.01
CA GLU A 149 -7.46 -17.45 -12.78
C GLU A 149 -6.22 -16.78 -12.17
N ASP A 150 -5.91 -15.54 -12.60
CA ASP A 150 -4.82 -14.75 -12.01
C ASP A 150 -5.05 -14.51 -10.52
N VAL A 151 -6.27 -14.15 -10.13
CA VAL A 151 -6.60 -13.90 -8.73
C VAL A 151 -6.53 -15.19 -7.93
N LEU A 152 -7.09 -16.30 -8.41
CA LEU A 152 -7.04 -17.58 -7.72
C LEU A 152 -5.61 -18.08 -7.51
N SER A 153 -4.75 -17.98 -8.52
CA SER A 153 -3.35 -18.39 -8.38
C SER A 153 -2.57 -17.58 -7.31
N LYS A 154 -2.97 -16.33 -7.10
CA LYS A 154 -2.41 -15.51 -6.03
C LYS A 154 -2.97 -15.91 -4.65
N TYR A 155 -4.21 -16.38 -4.59
CA TYR A 155 -4.84 -16.86 -3.37
C TYR A 155 -4.20 -18.16 -2.84
N ASP A 156 -3.74 -19.06 -3.71
CA ASP A 156 -3.12 -20.33 -3.32
C ASP A 156 -1.91 -20.15 -2.38
N GLN A 157 -1.29 -18.97 -2.39
CA GLN A 157 -0.18 -18.63 -1.49
C GLN A 157 -0.62 -18.22 -0.08
N PHE A 158 -1.92 -17.99 0.15
CA PHE A 158 -2.46 -17.39 1.38
C PHE A 158 -3.62 -18.17 2.02
N PHE A 159 -4.27 -19.05 1.28
CA PHE A 159 -5.52 -19.71 1.67
C PHE A 159 -5.48 -21.23 1.51
N GLU A 160 -4.31 -21.86 1.68
CA GLU A 160 -4.19 -23.32 1.79
C GLU A 160 -4.85 -23.85 3.06
#